data_91ffb4ecdd8375f2a198a68666116e68
#
_entry.id   91ffb4ecdd8375f2a198a68666116e68
#
_cell.length_a   1.000
_cell.length_b   1.000
_cell.length_c   1.000
_cell.angle_alpha   90.00
_cell.angle_beta   90.00
_cell.angle_gamma   90.00
#
_symmetry.space_group_name_H-M   'P 1'
#
loop_
_entity.id
_entity.type
_entity.pdbx_description
1 polymer ?
#
loop_
_entity_poly.entity_id
_entity_poly.type
_entity_poly.pdbx_seq_one_letter_code
_entity_poly.pdbx_strand_id
1 'polypeptide(L)'
;MLILFVEYHTAFRQAASYMLDQEVDLVVVSQASSVAEGREKMAQGGIDTAIVDIPLPDEGASELVRDLHEANPSVPVLVMTHIEDEAIHKKFVEAGASEVLPKTMTYEEILAAVRRLGDELLR
;
A
#
# COMPACT_ATOMS: atom_id res chain seq x y z
N MET A 1 2.24 -4.39 -13.41
CA MET A 1 2.03 -4.63 -11.96
C MET A 1 0.73 -3.98 -11.54
N LEU A 2 -0.17 -4.75 -10.95
CA LEU A 2 -1.51 -4.31 -10.55
C LEU A 2 -1.49 -3.88 -9.08
N ILE A 3 -1.91 -2.64 -8.82
CA ILE A 3 -1.77 -1.99 -7.51
C ILE A 3 -3.14 -1.75 -6.87
N LEU A 4 -3.25 -2.10 -5.58
CA LEU A 4 -4.31 -1.61 -4.70
C LEU A 4 -3.74 -0.43 -3.92
N PHE A 5 -4.41 0.72 -3.98
CA PHE A 5 -4.01 1.93 -3.25
C PHE A 5 -5.07 2.27 -2.20
N VAL A 6 -4.70 2.21 -0.93
CA VAL A 6 -5.56 2.55 0.21
C VAL A 6 -5.12 3.90 0.78
N GLU A 7 -5.96 4.92 0.61
CA GLU A 7 -5.70 6.30 1.02
C GLU A 7 -7.02 7.03 1.30
N TYR A 8 -7.13 7.64 2.46
CA TYR A 8 -8.35 8.33 2.87
C TYR A 8 -8.62 9.62 2.09
N HIS A 9 -7.59 10.43 1.87
CA HIS A 9 -7.74 11.75 1.23
C HIS A 9 -8.00 11.60 -0.26
N THR A 10 -9.24 11.83 -0.67
CA THR A 10 -9.71 11.61 -2.04
C THR A 10 -8.86 12.32 -3.09
N ALA A 11 -8.57 13.62 -2.90
CA ALA A 11 -7.79 14.38 -3.87
C ALA A 11 -6.38 13.82 -4.03
N PHE A 12 -5.71 13.50 -2.92
CA PHE A 12 -4.38 12.91 -2.95
C PHE A 12 -4.41 11.51 -3.57
N ARG A 13 -5.38 10.69 -3.17
CA ARG A 13 -5.52 9.33 -3.71
C ARG A 13 -5.68 9.35 -5.22
N GLN A 14 -6.57 10.21 -5.73
CA GLN A 14 -6.83 10.31 -7.16
C GLN A 14 -5.62 10.84 -7.92
N ALA A 15 -4.95 11.86 -7.40
CA ALA A 15 -3.77 12.43 -8.03
C ALA A 15 -2.61 11.42 -8.08
N ALA A 16 -2.33 10.75 -6.98
CA ALA A 16 -1.26 9.75 -6.91
C ALA A 16 -1.58 8.55 -7.80
N SER A 17 -2.83 8.10 -7.81
CA SER A 17 -3.27 7.01 -8.68
C SER A 17 -3.11 7.36 -10.15
N TYR A 18 -3.45 8.59 -10.53
CA TYR A 18 -3.27 9.08 -11.89
C TYR A 18 -1.78 9.07 -12.28
N MET A 19 -0.91 9.55 -11.40
CA MET A 19 0.53 9.58 -11.67
C MET A 19 1.10 8.16 -11.83
N LEU A 20 0.71 7.23 -10.96
CA LEU A 20 1.14 5.85 -11.05
C LEU A 20 0.66 5.19 -12.35
N ASP A 21 -0.58 5.47 -12.76
CA ASP A 21 -1.14 4.93 -14.01
C ASP A 21 -0.44 5.44 -15.26
N GLN A 22 0.29 6.56 -15.19
CA GLN A 22 1.09 7.06 -16.32
C GLN A 22 2.33 6.20 -16.57
N GLU A 23 2.77 5.43 -15.57
CA GLU A 23 3.91 4.53 -15.73
C GLU A 23 3.48 3.30 -16.53
N VAL A 24 4.28 2.92 -17.54
CA VAL A 24 3.91 1.85 -18.46
C VAL A 24 3.83 0.47 -17.80
N ASP A 25 4.52 0.29 -16.68
CA ASP A 25 4.60 -0.97 -15.96
C ASP A 25 3.63 -1.08 -14.78
N LEU A 26 2.85 -0.04 -14.50
CA LEU A 26 1.97 0.02 -13.34
C LEU A 26 0.53 0.33 -13.72
N VAL A 27 -0.41 -0.32 -13.03
CA VAL A 27 -1.84 -0.03 -13.16
C VAL A 27 -2.46 -0.01 -11.77
N VAL A 28 -3.08 1.11 -11.39
CA VAL A 28 -3.84 1.18 -10.14
C VAL A 28 -5.23 0.60 -10.42
N VAL A 29 -5.39 -0.68 -10.16
CA VAL A 29 -6.64 -1.40 -10.47
C VAL A 29 -7.72 -1.19 -9.44
N SER A 30 -7.36 -0.81 -8.21
CA SER A 30 -8.31 -0.58 -7.12
C SER A 30 -7.84 0.55 -6.24
N GLN A 31 -8.79 1.38 -5.83
CA GLN A 31 -8.59 2.43 -4.84
C GLN A 31 -9.54 2.21 -3.68
N ALA A 32 -9.09 2.49 -2.46
CA ALA A 32 -9.90 2.37 -1.26
C ALA A 32 -9.61 3.55 -0.34
N SER A 33 -10.63 4.02 0.38
CA SER A 33 -10.53 5.18 1.26
C SER A 33 -10.54 4.81 2.74
N SER A 34 -10.65 3.52 3.06
CA SER A 34 -10.76 3.04 4.44
C SER A 34 -10.27 1.61 4.56
N VAL A 35 -10.13 1.14 5.81
CA VAL A 35 -9.82 -0.27 6.10
C VAL A 35 -10.90 -1.18 5.50
N ALA A 36 -12.18 -0.85 5.71
CA ALA A 36 -13.29 -1.65 5.21
C ALA A 36 -13.26 -1.78 3.68
N GLU A 37 -13.08 -0.66 2.97
CA GLU A 37 -12.96 -0.71 1.51
C GLU A 37 -11.72 -1.46 1.05
N GLY A 38 -10.60 -1.31 1.78
CA GLY A 38 -9.37 -2.05 1.49
C GLY A 38 -9.60 -3.56 1.51
N ARG A 39 -10.35 -4.04 2.50
CA ARG A 39 -10.72 -5.45 2.59
C ARG A 39 -11.60 -5.90 1.43
N GLU A 40 -12.57 -5.07 1.04
CA GLU A 40 -13.44 -5.38 -0.10
C GLU A 40 -12.65 -5.52 -1.40
N LYS A 41 -11.73 -4.58 -1.64
CA LYS A 41 -10.91 -4.59 -2.86
C LYS A 41 -9.95 -5.77 -2.87
N MET A 42 -9.37 -6.11 -1.73
CA MET A 42 -8.51 -7.28 -1.59
C MET A 42 -9.27 -8.56 -1.94
N ALA A 43 -10.52 -8.68 -1.48
CA ALA A 43 -11.34 -9.86 -1.71
C ALA A 43 -11.66 -10.07 -3.20
N GLN A 44 -11.61 -9.01 -4.01
CA GLN A 44 -11.81 -9.10 -5.46
C GLN A 44 -10.62 -9.75 -6.18
N GLY A 45 -9.46 -9.79 -5.54
CA GLY A 45 -8.25 -10.39 -6.10
C GLY A 45 -7.60 -9.58 -7.21
N GLY A 46 -6.59 -10.16 -7.85
CA GLY A 46 -5.91 -9.55 -9.00
C GLY A 46 -4.96 -8.43 -8.63
N ILE A 47 -4.36 -8.48 -7.45
CA ILE A 47 -3.46 -7.43 -6.94
C ILE A 47 -2.06 -8.00 -6.83
N ASP A 48 -1.07 -7.28 -7.37
CA ASP A 48 0.34 -7.64 -7.29
C ASP A 48 1.07 -6.91 -6.16
N THR A 49 0.62 -5.72 -5.81
CA THR A 49 1.23 -4.89 -4.75
C THR A 49 0.15 -4.05 -4.09
N ALA A 50 0.20 -3.91 -2.77
CA ALA A 50 -0.69 -3.03 -2.03
C ALA A 50 0.09 -1.87 -1.43
N ILE A 51 -0.44 -0.65 -1.55
CA ILE A 51 0.09 0.55 -0.89
C ILE A 51 -0.96 1.02 0.10
N VAL A 52 -0.59 1.09 1.37
CA VAL A 52 -1.49 1.51 2.45
C VAL A 52 -0.93 2.78 3.09
N ASP A 53 -1.65 3.88 2.90
CA ASP A 53 -1.25 5.19 3.43
C ASP A 53 -2.01 5.46 4.73
N ILE A 54 -1.27 5.73 5.80
CA ILE A 54 -1.79 5.87 7.16
C ILE A 54 -1.69 7.33 7.60
N PRO A 55 -2.66 7.88 8.34
CA PRO A 55 -3.79 7.20 9.00
C PRO A 55 -4.99 6.97 8.09
N LEU A 56 -5.78 5.96 8.44
CA LEU A 56 -7.08 5.71 7.82
C LEU A 56 -8.18 6.13 8.80
N PRO A 57 -9.40 6.45 8.31
CA PRO A 57 -10.46 7.01 9.16
C PRO A 57 -11.05 5.99 10.14
N ASP A 58 -11.03 4.73 9.80
CA ASP A 58 -11.52 3.64 10.63
C ASP A 58 -10.35 2.91 11.33
N GLU A 59 -10.66 2.18 12.39
CA GLU A 59 -9.67 1.40 13.11
C GLU A 59 -9.30 0.13 12.33
N GLY A 60 -8.11 -0.41 12.61
CA GLY A 60 -7.71 -1.70 12.09
C GLY A 60 -6.72 -1.66 10.95
N ALA A 61 -5.94 -0.57 10.79
CA ALA A 61 -4.96 -0.49 9.72
C ALA A 61 -3.90 -1.60 9.78
N SER A 62 -3.41 -1.95 10.97
CA SER A 62 -2.44 -3.04 11.10
C SER A 62 -3.08 -4.40 10.83
N GLU A 63 -4.34 -4.57 11.21
CA GLU A 63 -5.10 -5.78 10.89
C GLU A 63 -5.35 -5.89 9.39
N LEU A 64 -5.60 -4.77 8.71
CA LEU A 64 -5.70 -4.75 7.25
C LEU A 64 -4.40 -5.24 6.60
N VAL A 65 -3.25 -4.72 7.05
CA VAL A 65 -1.95 -5.16 6.55
C VAL A 65 -1.76 -6.65 6.76
N ARG A 66 -2.11 -7.16 7.94
CA ARG A 66 -2.03 -8.59 8.24
C ARG A 66 -2.93 -9.40 7.31
N ASP A 67 -4.17 -8.95 7.08
CA ASP A 67 -5.11 -9.65 6.22
C ASP A 67 -4.65 -9.66 4.77
N LEU A 68 -4.08 -8.55 4.29
CA LEU A 68 -3.49 -8.48 2.96
C LEU A 68 -2.34 -9.48 2.82
N HIS A 69 -1.47 -9.52 3.81
CA HIS A 69 -0.33 -10.44 3.81
C HIS A 69 -0.77 -11.90 3.87
N GLU A 70 -1.74 -12.22 4.73
CA GLU A 70 -2.23 -13.59 4.89
C GLU A 70 -3.02 -14.08 3.68
N ALA A 71 -3.76 -13.18 3.03
CA ALA A 71 -4.55 -13.54 1.83
C ALA A 71 -3.64 -13.97 0.69
N ASN A 72 -2.48 -13.31 0.53
CA ASN A 72 -1.48 -13.70 -0.46
C ASN A 72 -0.09 -13.24 0.01
N PRO A 73 0.66 -14.16 0.67
CA PRO A 73 1.99 -13.81 1.20
C PRO A 73 2.99 -13.36 0.13
N SER A 74 2.72 -13.65 -1.15
CA SER A 74 3.58 -13.21 -2.26
C SER A 74 3.36 -11.75 -2.65
N VAL A 75 2.23 -11.14 -2.22
CA VAL A 75 1.94 -9.73 -2.54
C VAL A 75 2.62 -8.84 -1.52
N PRO A 76 3.58 -8.00 -1.94
CA PRO A 76 4.19 -7.05 -1.00
C PRO A 76 3.20 -5.98 -0.58
N VAL A 77 3.30 -5.55 0.67
CA VAL A 77 2.49 -4.47 1.25
C VAL A 77 3.42 -3.35 1.66
N LEU A 78 3.27 -2.21 1.02
CA LEU A 78 4.02 -0.99 1.32
C LEU A 78 3.16 -0.10 2.20
N VAL A 79 3.63 0.21 3.41
CA VAL A 79 2.93 1.13 4.32
C VAL A 79 3.62 2.48 4.28
N MET A 80 2.84 3.54 4.12
CA MET A 80 3.33 4.92 4.18
C MET A 80 2.73 5.62 5.39
N THR A 81 3.53 6.37 6.13
CA THR A 81 3.07 7.05 7.34
C THR A 81 3.93 8.27 7.66
N HIS A 82 3.33 9.34 8.22
CA HIS A 82 4.12 10.42 8.83
C HIS A 82 4.49 10.16 10.29
N ILE A 83 4.06 9.06 10.85
CA ILE A 83 4.35 8.73 12.26
C ILE A 83 5.78 8.22 12.34
N GLU A 84 6.63 8.90 13.10
CA GLU A 84 8.04 8.53 13.25
C GLU A 84 8.31 7.62 14.47
N ASP A 85 7.26 7.09 15.08
CA ASP A 85 7.36 6.22 16.24
C ASP A 85 7.79 4.81 15.79
N GLU A 86 8.96 4.37 16.25
CA GLU A 86 9.51 3.06 15.91
C GLU A 86 8.62 1.90 16.37
N ALA A 87 7.92 2.07 17.50
CA ALA A 87 7.00 1.03 17.98
C ALA A 87 5.84 0.82 17.00
N ILE A 88 5.34 1.89 16.39
CA ILE A 88 4.29 1.83 15.39
C ILE A 88 4.81 1.21 14.09
N HIS A 89 6.00 1.62 13.64
CA HIS A 89 6.65 1.01 12.47
C HIS A 89 6.83 -0.49 12.68
N LYS A 90 7.32 -0.89 13.85
CA LYS A 90 7.49 -2.29 14.19
C LYS A 90 6.17 -3.06 14.15
N LYS A 91 5.09 -2.45 14.63
CA LYS A 91 3.76 -3.05 14.59
C LYS A 91 3.33 -3.41 13.16
N PHE A 92 3.56 -2.52 12.21
CA PHE A 92 3.23 -2.77 10.80
C PHE A 92 4.14 -3.83 10.19
N VAL A 93 5.43 -3.81 10.48
CA VAL A 93 6.36 -4.84 10.02
C VAL A 93 5.95 -6.21 10.56
N GLU A 94 5.60 -6.31 11.84
CA GLU A 94 5.14 -7.55 12.45
C GLU A 94 3.81 -8.03 11.85
N ALA A 95 2.97 -7.10 11.39
CA ALA A 95 1.72 -7.46 10.71
C ALA A 95 1.97 -8.01 9.29
N GLY A 96 3.15 -7.82 8.73
CA GLY A 96 3.51 -8.35 7.42
C GLY A 96 3.83 -7.30 6.36
N ALA A 97 3.94 -6.00 6.74
CA ALA A 97 4.37 -4.98 5.79
C ALA A 97 5.79 -5.29 5.30
N SER A 98 5.97 -5.23 3.99
CA SER A 98 7.28 -5.44 3.36
C SER A 98 8.22 -4.27 3.63
N GLU A 99 7.67 -3.05 3.63
CA GLU A 99 8.38 -1.84 4.00
C GLU A 99 7.41 -0.85 4.65
N VAL A 100 7.93 -0.02 5.55
CA VAL A 100 7.22 1.13 6.13
C VAL A 100 8.03 2.37 5.78
N LEU A 101 7.46 3.25 4.96
CA LEU A 101 8.13 4.43 4.44
C LEU A 101 7.55 5.72 5.03
N PRO A 102 8.39 6.75 5.26
CA PRO A 102 7.89 8.05 5.68
C PRO A 102 7.21 8.78 4.53
N LYS A 103 6.16 9.54 4.81
CA LYS A 103 5.45 10.36 3.80
C LYS A 103 6.25 11.56 3.29
N THR A 104 7.43 11.78 3.84
CA THR A 104 8.35 12.82 3.35
C THR A 104 9.11 12.43 2.08
N MET A 105 8.94 11.18 1.64
CA MET A 105 9.59 10.71 0.42
C MET A 105 9.00 11.37 -0.82
N THR A 106 9.87 11.56 -1.83
CA THR A 106 9.43 12.07 -3.14
C THR A 106 8.65 10.99 -3.90
N TYR A 107 7.90 11.43 -4.91
CA TYR A 107 7.21 10.49 -5.80
C TYR A 107 8.17 9.47 -6.42
N GLU A 108 9.34 9.91 -6.87
CA GLU A 108 10.37 9.05 -7.46
C GLU A 108 10.88 8.00 -6.49
N GLU A 109 11.02 8.36 -5.22
CA GLU A 109 11.44 7.42 -4.18
C GLU A 109 10.35 6.36 -3.91
N ILE A 110 9.09 6.79 -3.87
CA ILE A 110 7.95 5.88 -3.71
C ILE A 110 7.87 4.93 -4.90
N LEU A 111 7.99 5.46 -6.10
CA LEU A 111 7.97 4.68 -7.34
C LEU A 111 9.09 3.64 -7.36
N ALA A 112 10.30 4.03 -6.94
CA ALA A 112 11.44 3.12 -6.84
C ALA A 112 11.17 1.98 -5.84
N ALA A 113 10.56 2.29 -4.69
CA ALA A 113 10.21 1.27 -3.70
C ALA A 113 9.17 0.29 -4.24
N VAL A 114 8.13 0.78 -4.92
CA VAL A 114 7.10 -0.06 -5.52
C VAL A 114 7.72 -1.00 -6.55
N ARG A 115 8.57 -0.48 -7.41
CA ARG A 115 9.24 -1.29 -8.44
C ARG A 115 10.18 -2.33 -7.86
N ARG A 116 10.95 -1.96 -6.84
CA ARG A 116 11.86 -2.88 -6.17
C ARG A 116 11.10 -4.05 -5.54
N LEU A 117 10.01 -3.78 -4.84
CA LEU A 117 9.19 -4.82 -4.22
C LEU A 117 8.53 -5.72 -5.26
N GLY A 118 8.08 -5.14 -6.37
CA GLY A 118 7.53 -5.90 -7.48
C GLY A 118 8.56 -6.80 -8.16
N ASP A 119 9.79 -6.30 -8.34
CA ASP A 119 10.88 -7.07 -8.94
C ASP A 119 11.29 -8.25 -8.05
N GLU A 120 11.33 -8.06 -6.72
CA GLU A 120 11.61 -9.14 -5.78
C GLU A 120 10.58 -10.27 -5.88
N LEU A 121 9.32 -9.91 -6.14
CA LEU A 121 8.25 -10.89 -6.30
C LEU A 121 8.45 -11.77 -7.53
N LEU A 122 9.02 -11.23 -8.60
CA LEU A 122 9.20 -11.92 -9.87
C LEU A 122 10.45 -12.81 -9.90
N ARG A 123 11.24 -12.76 -8.85
CA ARG A 123 12.41 -13.63 -8.70
C ARG A 123 12.04 -14.86 -7.89
#